data_fb7c8f568f4215082ccedb80457c6c03
#
_entry.id   fb7c8f568f4215082ccedb80457c6c03
#
_cell.length_a   1.000
_cell.length_b   1.000
_cell.length_c   1.000
_cell.angle_alpha   90.00
_cell.angle_beta   90.00
_cell.angle_gamma   90.00
#
_symmetry.space_group_name_H-M   'P 1'
#
loop_
_entity.id
_entity.type
_entity.pdbx_description
1 polymer ?
#
loop_
_entity_poly.entity_id
_entity_poly.type
_entity_poly.pdbx_seq_one_letter_code
_entity_poly.pdbx_strand_id
1 'polypeptide(L)'
;MKKLISVLLCVILAASLAACGSDKNNSTTAPTATPTESAAPTDTPADPSATPTEAPKERANVSVAVLKGPTAIGMLKLMSEDEAGTSVNDYDFTVAGSADAIVGSIIKGDIPIAAVPCNLAATLWNKTNGGVTIAAVNTLGVLYILDTGTSVQSVADLKGKTIYSTGAGTTPEYTLRYLLTSNGIDPDKDVNIVMLSEASEVAAKMAAAEGDTIAMLPMPFVISVLSQNEKARIALDVTAEWEKKNDSTVVTGVIVINSKYLADHKETVDAFLDEYALSTAFATENVDAAAELAEHFDIFKAAVAKRAIPYCNIVCKTGSDMKAAVSAYLQVLFEANKDSVGGKLPDDSFYYNR
;
A
#
# COMPACT_ATOMS: atom_id res chain seq x y z
N MET A 1 -1.86 -21.43 44.93
CA MET A 1 -0.70 -21.98 45.69
C MET A 1 0.53 -21.80 44.83
N LYS A 2 1.35 -20.89 45.28
CA LYS A 2 2.82 -20.94 45.37
C LYS A 2 3.58 -21.21 44.07
N LYS A 3 4.25 -20.16 43.50
CA LYS A 3 5.64 -19.75 43.81
C LYS A 3 6.63 -20.62 43.01
N LEU A 4 7.69 -20.23 42.42
CA LEU A 4 8.63 -19.11 42.43
C LEU A 4 9.89 -19.57 41.68
N ILE A 5 10.62 -18.61 41.07
CA ILE A 5 12.11 -18.50 41.03
C ILE A 5 12.81 -19.38 39.99
N SER A 6 13.64 -18.84 39.08
CA SER A 6 14.98 -18.37 39.44
C SER A 6 15.64 -17.53 38.33
N VAL A 7 16.20 -16.44 38.77
CA VAL A 7 17.23 -15.62 38.17
C VAL A 7 18.54 -16.37 38.22
N LEU A 8 19.38 -16.33 37.19
CA LEU A 8 20.83 -16.42 37.36
C LEU A 8 21.58 -15.52 36.39
N LEU A 9 22.12 -14.49 36.96
CA LEU A 9 23.11 -13.55 36.54
C LEU A 9 24.50 -14.23 36.57
N CYS A 10 25.32 -14.08 35.53
CA CYS A 10 26.77 -14.15 35.68
C CYS A 10 27.45 -13.20 34.68
N VAL A 11 27.97 -12.15 35.26
CA VAL A 11 28.99 -11.23 34.76
C VAL A 11 30.35 -11.91 34.85
N ILE A 12 31.16 -11.88 33.80
CA ILE A 12 32.61 -11.96 33.95
C ILE A 12 33.25 -10.92 33.02
N LEU A 13 33.83 -9.95 33.70
CA LEU A 13 34.80 -8.96 33.21
C LEU A 13 36.22 -9.57 33.34
N ALA A 14 37.09 -9.45 32.38
CA ALA A 14 38.50 -9.30 32.64
C ALA A 14 39.23 -8.74 31.43
N ALA A 15 39.81 -7.61 31.64
CA ALA A 15 40.76 -6.92 30.82
C ALA A 15 42.16 -7.57 30.91
N SER A 16 43.01 -7.41 29.90
CA SER A 16 44.44 -7.31 30.12
C SER A 16 45.12 -6.47 29.03
N LEU A 17 45.85 -5.55 29.54
CA LEU A 17 46.68 -4.52 28.89
C LEU A 17 48.06 -5.05 28.46
N ALA A 18 48.57 -4.42 27.43
CA ALA A 18 49.94 -3.92 27.26
C ALA A 18 51.11 -4.89 27.12
N ALA A 19 51.89 -4.66 26.09
CA ALA A 19 53.32 -4.36 26.28
C ALA A 19 53.93 -3.74 25.02
N CYS A 20 54.60 -2.64 25.26
CA CYS A 20 55.56 -1.94 24.41
C CYS A 20 56.84 -2.76 24.13
N GLY A 21 57.52 -2.43 23.05
CA GLY A 21 58.89 -2.86 22.81
C GLY A 21 59.53 -2.06 21.66
N SER A 22 60.24 -1.00 22.01
CA SER A 22 61.16 -0.22 21.18
C SER A 22 62.38 -1.04 20.80
N ASP A 23 63.00 -0.78 19.69
CA ASP A 23 64.29 -0.11 19.53
C ASP A 23 64.89 -0.29 18.12
N LYS A 24 65.21 0.82 17.55
CA LYS A 24 66.50 1.45 17.19
C LYS A 24 67.27 0.94 15.98
N ASN A 25 67.51 1.97 15.15
CA ASN A 25 68.76 2.36 14.48
C ASN A 25 69.35 1.45 13.39
N ASN A 26 69.60 1.96 12.22
CA ASN A 26 70.87 2.66 11.92
C ASN A 26 70.89 3.29 10.53
N SER A 27 71.33 4.49 10.50
CA SER A 27 72.02 5.38 9.59
C SER A 27 72.72 4.83 8.34
N THR A 28 72.78 5.80 7.40
CA THR A 28 73.89 6.16 6.56
C THR A 28 73.71 5.74 5.10
N THR A 29 73.74 6.56 4.12
CA THR A 29 74.50 7.73 3.66
C THR A 29 73.88 8.20 2.34
N ALA A 30 73.83 9.49 2.12
CA ALA A 30 73.71 10.07 0.80
C ALA A 30 75.04 10.09 0.07
N PRO A 31 75.04 10.22 -1.25
CA PRO A 31 75.67 11.39 -1.82
C PRO A 31 74.86 12.07 -2.95
N THR A 32 74.73 13.34 -2.79
CA THR A 32 75.22 14.47 -3.67
C THR A 32 74.85 14.44 -5.16
N ALA A 33 74.21 15.52 -5.46
CA ALA A 33 73.68 16.08 -6.69
C ALA A 33 74.68 16.23 -7.86
N THR A 34 74.09 16.41 -9.03
CA THR A 34 74.40 17.55 -9.92
C THR A 34 73.32 17.68 -10.98
N PRO A 35 72.98 18.87 -11.43
CA PRO A 35 71.77 19.17 -12.21
C PRO A 35 72.03 19.06 -13.68
N THR A 36 70.97 18.67 -14.44
CA THR A 36 70.96 18.87 -15.90
C THR A 36 69.59 19.29 -16.37
N GLU A 37 69.56 20.51 -16.76
CA GLU A 37 68.95 21.14 -17.95
C GLU A 37 67.47 20.98 -18.24
N SER A 38 66.84 22.13 -18.19
CA SER A 38 65.60 22.60 -18.76
C SER A 38 65.22 21.96 -20.07
N ALA A 39 64.00 21.39 -20.15
CA ALA A 39 63.25 21.25 -21.37
C ALA A 39 61.92 21.91 -21.21
N ALA A 40 61.58 22.74 -22.20
CA ALA A 40 60.39 23.57 -22.23
C ALA A 40 59.07 22.79 -22.19
N PRO A 41 57.97 23.38 -21.74
CA PRO A 41 56.66 22.76 -21.75
C PRO A 41 56.11 22.68 -23.15
N THR A 42 55.81 21.49 -23.63
CA THR A 42 55.00 21.26 -24.82
C THR A 42 53.56 21.46 -24.43
N ASP A 43 52.90 22.49 -24.95
CA ASP A 43 51.47 22.75 -24.91
C ASP A 43 50.77 21.58 -25.63
N THR A 44 50.15 20.70 -24.83
CA THR A 44 49.13 19.80 -25.33
C THR A 44 47.81 20.52 -25.25
N PRO A 45 47.03 20.67 -26.34
CA PRO A 45 45.71 21.30 -26.28
C PRO A 45 44.82 20.49 -25.32
N ALA A 46 44.26 21.16 -24.33
CA ALA A 46 43.20 20.64 -23.49
C ALA A 46 41.98 20.27 -24.36
N ASP A 47 41.59 19.02 -24.29
CA ASP A 47 40.34 18.52 -24.89
C ASP A 47 39.14 19.19 -24.15
N PRO A 48 38.29 19.98 -24.81
CA PRO A 48 37.20 20.70 -24.15
C PRO A 48 35.91 19.87 -24.09
N SER A 49 36.00 18.58 -23.82
CA SER A 49 34.80 17.74 -23.74
C SER A 49 34.77 16.86 -22.50
N ALA A 50 34.92 17.49 -21.33
CA ALA A 50 34.41 16.91 -20.09
C ALA A 50 33.06 17.57 -19.83
N THR A 51 31.97 16.96 -20.31
CA THR A 51 30.63 17.24 -19.82
C THR A 51 30.66 17.12 -18.30
N PRO A 52 30.21 18.12 -17.52
CA PRO A 52 30.14 17.98 -16.08
C PRO A 52 29.27 16.78 -15.76
N THR A 53 29.84 15.75 -15.14
CA THR A 53 29.04 14.69 -14.51
C THR A 53 28.28 15.38 -13.39
N GLU A 54 27.00 15.58 -13.59
CA GLU A 54 26.08 16.08 -12.56
C GLU A 54 26.25 15.20 -11.33
N ALA A 55 26.52 15.80 -10.18
CA ALA A 55 26.63 15.06 -8.92
C ALA A 55 25.33 14.26 -8.70
N PRO A 56 25.37 13.03 -8.19
CA PRO A 56 24.17 12.25 -7.94
C PRO A 56 23.21 13.09 -7.08
N LYS A 57 22.00 13.35 -7.60
CA LYS A 57 20.94 14.05 -6.86
C LYS A 57 20.65 13.23 -5.61
N GLU A 58 20.70 13.84 -4.44
CA GLU A 58 20.36 13.18 -3.19
C GLU A 58 18.91 12.69 -3.26
N ARG A 59 18.68 11.40 -2.96
CA ARG A 59 17.35 10.79 -2.97
C ARG A 59 16.55 11.35 -1.80
N ALA A 60 15.30 11.77 -2.07
CA ALA A 60 14.43 12.29 -1.02
C ALA A 60 13.86 11.13 -0.19
N ASN A 61 13.91 11.23 1.14
CA ASN A 61 13.28 10.25 2.03
C ASN A 61 11.77 10.45 2.05
N VAL A 62 11.00 9.40 1.78
CA VAL A 62 9.53 9.44 1.66
C VAL A 62 8.90 8.26 2.39
N SER A 63 8.15 8.53 3.47
CA SER A 63 7.35 7.50 4.12
C SER A 63 6.08 7.22 3.33
N VAL A 64 5.85 5.96 3.01
CA VAL A 64 4.68 5.49 2.23
C VAL A 64 3.96 4.41 3.00
N ALA A 65 2.64 4.54 3.20
CA ALA A 65 1.84 3.49 3.80
C ALA A 65 0.87 2.86 2.82
N VAL A 66 0.72 1.54 2.93
CA VAL A 66 -0.25 0.76 2.16
C VAL A 66 -1.00 -0.21 3.06
N LEU A 67 -2.16 -0.66 2.62
CA LEU A 67 -2.89 -1.72 3.31
C LEU A 67 -2.51 -3.08 2.73
N LYS A 68 -2.42 -4.10 3.60
CA LYS A 68 -2.19 -5.49 3.19
C LYS A 68 -3.33 -5.95 2.27
N GLY A 69 -3.04 -6.07 0.99
CA GLY A 69 -4.03 -6.36 -0.03
C GLY A 69 -3.60 -5.87 -1.42
N PRO A 70 -4.54 -5.51 -2.30
CA PRO A 70 -4.25 -5.05 -3.65
C PRO A 70 -3.36 -3.80 -3.67
N THR A 71 -3.53 -2.90 -2.70
CA THR A 71 -2.75 -1.67 -2.61
C THR A 71 -1.26 -1.92 -2.40
N ALA A 72 -0.91 -2.93 -1.58
CA ALA A 72 0.47 -3.35 -1.39
C ALA A 72 1.03 -4.07 -2.63
N ILE A 73 0.20 -4.88 -3.31
CA ILE A 73 0.62 -5.57 -4.54
C ILE A 73 0.99 -4.56 -5.64
N GLY A 74 0.27 -3.46 -5.76
CA GLY A 74 0.60 -2.38 -6.70
C GLY A 74 1.94 -1.68 -6.45
N MET A 75 2.52 -1.82 -5.24
CA MET A 75 3.81 -1.23 -4.86
C MET A 75 5.01 -2.19 -4.98
N LEU A 76 4.79 -3.47 -5.27
CA LEU A 76 5.82 -4.52 -5.15
C LEU A 76 7.09 -4.22 -5.94
N LYS A 77 6.97 -3.77 -7.17
CA LYS A 77 8.13 -3.43 -8.00
C LYS A 77 8.88 -2.22 -7.43
N LEU A 78 8.16 -1.19 -7.00
CA LEU A 78 8.74 -0.02 -6.37
C LEU A 78 9.45 -0.38 -5.05
N MET A 79 8.84 -1.23 -4.21
CA MET A 79 9.49 -1.74 -2.99
C MET A 79 10.79 -2.50 -3.31
N SER A 80 10.79 -3.31 -4.37
CA SER A 80 11.98 -4.05 -4.81
C SER A 80 13.07 -3.14 -5.38
N GLU A 81 12.72 -2.10 -6.11
CA GLU A 81 13.66 -1.11 -6.63
C GLU A 81 14.26 -0.26 -5.52
N ASP A 82 13.46 0.05 -4.52
CA ASP A 82 13.93 0.76 -3.34
C ASP A 82 14.91 -0.09 -2.51
N GLU A 83 14.58 -1.35 -2.23
CA GLU A 83 15.48 -2.30 -1.56
C GLU A 83 16.81 -2.45 -2.32
N ALA A 84 16.77 -2.43 -3.66
CA ALA A 84 17.95 -2.46 -4.51
C ALA A 84 18.70 -1.10 -4.61
N GLY A 85 18.16 -0.03 -4.04
CA GLY A 85 18.73 1.31 -4.10
C GLY A 85 18.63 1.97 -5.49
N THR A 86 17.70 1.53 -6.34
CA THR A 86 17.54 1.98 -7.73
C THR A 86 16.33 2.89 -7.95
N SER A 87 15.46 3.05 -6.96
CA SER A 87 14.34 4.00 -6.99
C SER A 87 14.81 5.46 -7.01
N VAL A 88 14.01 6.36 -7.54
CA VAL A 88 14.31 7.80 -7.63
C VAL A 88 14.34 8.45 -6.23
N ASN A 89 13.39 8.09 -5.39
CA ASN A 89 13.37 8.48 -3.99
C ASN A 89 13.82 7.31 -3.10
N ASP A 90 14.07 7.60 -1.82
CA ASP A 90 14.37 6.62 -0.76
C ASP A 90 13.08 6.42 0.04
N TYR A 91 12.50 5.21 -0.03
CA TYR A 91 11.17 4.98 0.51
C TYR A 91 11.20 4.19 1.81
N ASP A 92 10.40 4.65 2.80
CA ASP A 92 10.11 3.88 4.02
C ASP A 92 8.69 3.34 3.94
N PHE A 93 8.55 2.06 3.57
CA PHE A 93 7.25 1.43 3.38
C PHE A 93 6.68 0.84 4.65
N THR A 94 5.44 1.22 4.99
CA THR A 94 4.62 0.61 6.04
C THR A 94 3.48 -0.18 5.42
N VAL A 95 3.40 -1.49 5.66
CA VAL A 95 2.26 -2.34 5.30
C VAL A 95 1.37 -2.54 6.51
N ALA A 96 0.18 -1.95 6.52
CA ALA A 96 -0.76 -2.01 7.64
C ALA A 96 -1.90 -3.01 7.37
N GLY A 97 -2.41 -3.65 8.43
CA GLY A 97 -3.55 -4.57 8.35
C GLY A 97 -4.90 -3.85 8.20
N SER A 98 -5.00 -2.60 8.71
CA SER A 98 -6.21 -1.78 8.65
C SER A 98 -5.88 -0.31 8.46
N ALA A 99 -6.86 0.46 7.93
CA ALA A 99 -6.70 1.89 7.71
C ALA A 99 -6.53 2.68 9.02
N ASP A 100 -7.18 2.26 10.10
CA ASP A 100 -7.12 2.93 11.40
C ASP A 100 -5.71 3.00 11.97
N ALA A 101 -4.87 2.01 11.63
CA ALA A 101 -3.48 1.98 12.08
C ALA A 101 -2.62 3.13 11.53
N ILE A 102 -2.99 3.71 10.38
CA ILE A 102 -2.19 4.72 9.67
C ILE A 102 -2.83 6.10 9.59
N VAL A 103 -4.15 6.22 9.81
CA VAL A 103 -4.90 7.49 9.69
C VAL A 103 -4.30 8.61 10.54
N GLY A 104 -3.89 8.31 11.76
CA GLY A 104 -3.29 9.31 12.66
C GLY A 104 -2.00 9.93 12.10
N SER A 105 -1.13 9.10 11.52
CA SER A 105 0.14 9.53 10.93
C SER A 105 -0.04 10.27 9.60
N ILE A 106 -1.07 9.89 8.80
CA ILE A 106 -1.44 10.64 7.58
C ILE A 106 -1.90 12.06 7.94
N ILE A 107 -2.78 12.20 8.94
CA ILE A 107 -3.29 13.51 9.37
C ILE A 107 -2.17 14.41 9.90
N LYS A 108 -1.22 13.86 10.65
CA LYS A 108 -0.06 14.59 11.17
C LYS A 108 0.96 14.95 10.09
N GLY A 109 0.96 14.25 8.96
CA GLY A 109 1.95 14.38 7.90
C GLY A 109 3.23 13.55 8.14
N ASP A 110 3.25 12.68 9.16
CA ASP A 110 4.36 11.73 9.40
C ASP A 110 4.47 10.72 8.25
N ILE A 111 3.33 10.39 7.64
CA ILE A 111 3.22 9.58 6.43
C ILE A 111 2.63 10.46 5.33
N PRO A 112 3.46 11.05 4.46
CA PRO A 112 2.99 11.99 3.45
C PRO A 112 2.24 11.34 2.29
N ILE A 113 2.49 10.06 2.01
CA ILE A 113 1.87 9.30 0.90
C ILE A 113 1.24 8.03 1.47
N ALA A 114 -0.03 7.78 1.16
CA ALA A 114 -0.67 6.55 1.60
C ALA A 114 -1.71 6.03 0.59
N ALA A 115 -1.84 4.69 0.53
CA ALA A 115 -2.93 4.04 -0.16
C ALA A 115 -4.06 3.75 0.84
N VAL A 116 -5.23 4.35 0.65
CA VAL A 116 -6.37 4.26 1.56
C VAL A 116 -7.67 3.96 0.82
N PRO A 117 -8.72 3.47 1.52
CA PRO A 117 -10.06 3.36 0.93
C PRO A 117 -10.57 4.70 0.38
N CYS A 118 -11.23 4.65 -0.77
CA CYS A 118 -11.64 5.85 -1.50
C CYS A 118 -12.53 6.80 -0.68
N ASN A 119 -13.53 6.27 0.00
CA ASN A 119 -14.42 7.08 0.84
C ASN A 119 -13.71 7.67 2.07
N LEU A 120 -12.74 6.93 2.62
CA LEU A 120 -11.92 7.42 3.73
C LEU A 120 -11.10 8.63 3.31
N ALA A 121 -10.55 8.66 2.09
CA ALA A 121 -9.87 9.83 1.55
C ALA A 121 -10.77 11.08 1.55
N ALA A 122 -12.04 10.96 1.13
CA ALA A 122 -13.02 12.04 1.20
C ALA A 122 -13.33 12.46 2.65
N THR A 123 -13.47 11.49 3.55
CA THR A 123 -13.65 11.75 4.98
C THR A 123 -12.47 12.48 5.60
N LEU A 124 -11.24 12.08 5.27
CA LEU A 124 -10.02 12.74 5.71
C LEU A 124 -9.94 14.17 5.17
N TRP A 125 -10.21 14.36 3.87
CA TRP A 125 -10.25 15.69 3.27
C TRP A 125 -11.21 16.62 4.00
N ASN A 126 -12.44 16.15 4.30
CA ASN A 126 -13.43 16.91 5.06
C ASN A 126 -12.99 17.22 6.49
N LYS A 127 -12.48 16.23 7.23
CA LYS A 127 -12.06 16.39 8.64
C LYS A 127 -10.83 17.26 8.79
N THR A 128 -9.96 17.30 7.78
CA THR A 128 -8.73 18.10 7.79
C THR A 128 -8.82 19.43 7.05
N ASN A 129 -10.04 19.77 6.55
CA ASN A 129 -10.27 20.96 5.72
C ASN A 129 -9.32 21.04 4.51
N GLY A 130 -9.21 19.95 3.74
CA GLY A 130 -8.36 19.89 2.57
C GLY A 130 -6.90 19.48 2.86
N GLY A 131 -6.62 18.91 4.03
CA GLY A 131 -5.26 18.49 4.40
C GLY A 131 -4.73 17.25 3.66
N VAL A 132 -5.54 16.60 2.84
CA VAL A 132 -5.14 15.50 1.95
C VAL A 132 -5.67 15.73 0.54
N THR A 133 -4.93 15.28 -0.45
CA THR A 133 -5.28 15.35 -1.88
C THR A 133 -5.12 13.96 -2.48
N ILE A 134 -6.03 13.50 -3.32
CA ILE A 134 -5.84 12.23 -4.04
C ILE A 134 -5.02 12.45 -5.32
N ALA A 135 -4.09 11.53 -5.57
CA ALA A 135 -3.18 11.62 -6.71
C ALA A 135 -3.40 10.49 -7.74
N ALA A 136 -3.93 9.35 -7.32
CA ALA A 136 -4.28 8.25 -8.23
C ALA A 136 -5.39 7.37 -7.64
N VAL A 137 -6.21 6.76 -8.52
CA VAL A 137 -6.91 5.52 -8.19
C VAL A 137 -5.93 4.38 -8.32
N ASN A 138 -5.80 3.58 -7.26
CA ASN A 138 -4.88 2.44 -7.23
C ASN A 138 -5.57 1.08 -7.36
N THR A 139 -6.84 1.00 -7.01
CA THR A 139 -7.59 -0.25 -6.98
C THR A 139 -9.05 0.03 -7.30
N LEU A 140 -9.56 -0.63 -8.32
CA LEU A 140 -11.00 -0.64 -8.63
C LEU A 140 -11.72 -1.68 -7.78
N GLY A 141 -12.86 -2.20 -8.22
CA GLY A 141 -13.64 -3.16 -7.48
C GLY A 141 -12.92 -4.50 -7.30
N VAL A 142 -12.81 -4.97 -6.06
CA VAL A 142 -12.10 -6.21 -5.66
C VAL A 142 -12.84 -6.97 -4.57
N LEU A 143 -14.06 -6.55 -4.25
CA LEU A 143 -14.87 -7.15 -3.19
C LEU A 143 -15.73 -8.28 -3.73
N TYR A 144 -15.79 -9.38 -2.99
CA TYR A 144 -16.59 -10.55 -3.33
C TYR A 144 -17.31 -11.06 -2.10
N ILE A 145 -18.55 -11.54 -2.28
CA ILE A 145 -19.24 -12.29 -1.24
C ILE A 145 -18.94 -13.77 -1.43
N LEU A 146 -18.41 -14.38 -0.38
CA LEU A 146 -18.15 -15.80 -0.29
C LEU A 146 -19.24 -16.46 0.54
N ASP A 147 -19.52 -17.71 0.19
CA ASP A 147 -20.46 -18.60 0.88
C ASP A 147 -19.81 -20.00 1.00
N THR A 148 -19.80 -20.59 2.19
CA THR A 148 -19.36 -21.99 2.41
C THR A 148 -20.48 -23.01 2.23
N GLY A 149 -21.65 -22.56 1.77
CA GLY A 149 -22.80 -23.35 1.41
C GLY A 149 -23.23 -23.07 -0.03
N THR A 150 -24.54 -23.23 -0.26
CA THR A 150 -25.19 -22.91 -1.52
C THR A 150 -26.35 -21.94 -1.36
N SER A 151 -26.42 -21.27 -0.21
CA SER A 151 -27.58 -20.50 0.20
C SER A 151 -27.64 -19.12 -0.47
N VAL A 152 -26.56 -18.61 -1.06
CA VAL A 152 -26.49 -17.31 -1.73
C VAL A 152 -26.29 -17.48 -3.23
N GLN A 153 -27.32 -17.12 -4.02
CA GLN A 153 -27.30 -17.10 -5.49
C GLN A 153 -27.52 -15.69 -6.04
N SER A 154 -28.07 -14.80 -5.21
CA SER A 154 -28.35 -13.40 -5.54
C SER A 154 -28.21 -12.54 -4.29
N VAL A 155 -28.20 -11.21 -4.46
CA VAL A 155 -28.19 -10.28 -3.32
C VAL A 155 -29.42 -10.47 -2.42
N ALA A 156 -30.57 -10.84 -2.99
CA ALA A 156 -31.81 -11.05 -2.22
C ALA A 156 -31.69 -12.19 -1.19
N ASP A 157 -30.85 -13.18 -1.44
CA ASP A 157 -30.62 -14.32 -0.53
C ASP A 157 -29.82 -13.96 0.72
N LEU A 158 -29.25 -12.76 0.76
CA LEU A 158 -28.55 -12.24 1.95
C LEU A 158 -29.53 -11.85 3.07
N LYS A 159 -30.83 -11.67 2.77
CA LYS A 159 -31.83 -11.31 3.78
C LYS A 159 -31.93 -12.40 4.86
N GLY A 160 -31.89 -11.98 6.12
CA GLY A 160 -31.90 -12.86 7.30
C GLY A 160 -30.54 -13.50 7.62
N LYS A 161 -29.47 -13.19 6.87
CA LYS A 161 -28.17 -13.81 7.04
C LYS A 161 -27.24 -12.98 7.93
N THR A 162 -26.23 -13.65 8.47
CA THR A 162 -25.06 -13.01 9.08
C THR A 162 -23.96 -12.91 8.03
N ILE A 163 -23.41 -11.70 7.84
CA ILE A 163 -22.36 -11.41 6.86
C ILE A 163 -21.14 -10.89 7.63
N TYR A 164 -20.05 -11.61 7.57
CA TYR A 164 -18.77 -11.16 8.12
C TYR A 164 -18.05 -10.25 7.12
N SER A 165 -17.51 -9.14 7.60
CA SER A 165 -16.76 -8.20 6.76
C SER A 165 -15.69 -7.49 7.57
N THR A 166 -14.96 -6.58 6.93
CA THR A 166 -13.92 -5.74 7.52
C THR A 166 -14.01 -4.33 6.99
N GLY A 167 -13.22 -3.42 7.55
CA GLY A 167 -13.16 -2.04 7.08
C GLY A 167 -14.37 -1.21 7.52
N ALA A 168 -14.72 -1.30 8.81
CA ALA A 168 -15.75 -0.47 9.42
C ALA A 168 -15.52 1.03 9.12
N GLY A 169 -16.57 1.76 8.70
CA GLY A 169 -16.48 3.17 8.31
C GLY A 169 -15.73 3.42 6.99
N THR A 170 -15.37 2.39 6.24
CA THR A 170 -14.62 2.53 4.99
C THR A 170 -15.36 1.90 3.79
N THR A 171 -14.75 1.97 2.61
CA THR A 171 -15.32 1.48 1.33
C THR A 171 -15.99 0.12 1.43
N PRO A 172 -15.42 -0.94 2.04
CA PRO A 172 -16.09 -2.23 2.12
C PRO A 172 -17.45 -2.16 2.81
N GLU A 173 -17.54 -1.53 3.98
CA GLU A 173 -18.81 -1.44 4.70
C GLU A 173 -19.86 -0.65 3.91
N TYR A 174 -19.51 0.54 3.43
CA TYR A 174 -20.48 1.38 2.72
C TYR A 174 -20.93 0.79 1.38
N THR A 175 -20.01 0.09 0.68
CA THR A 175 -20.38 -0.62 -0.55
C THR A 175 -21.33 -1.79 -0.25
N LEU A 176 -21.10 -2.56 0.82
CA LEU A 176 -22.02 -3.63 1.25
C LEU A 176 -23.41 -3.06 1.63
N ARG A 177 -23.43 -2.01 2.42
CA ARG A 177 -24.69 -1.35 2.84
C ARG A 177 -25.48 -0.83 1.65
N TYR A 178 -24.78 -0.18 0.71
CA TYR A 178 -25.39 0.27 -0.54
C TYR A 178 -25.95 -0.90 -1.37
N LEU A 179 -25.17 -1.97 -1.52
CA LEU A 179 -25.61 -3.16 -2.25
C LEU A 179 -26.90 -3.75 -1.65
N LEU A 180 -26.98 -3.87 -0.35
CA LEU A 180 -28.16 -4.33 0.36
C LEU A 180 -29.35 -3.39 0.14
N THR A 181 -29.19 -2.10 0.42
CA THR A 181 -30.25 -1.08 0.33
C THR A 181 -30.81 -0.96 -1.09
N SER A 182 -29.93 -0.95 -2.11
CA SER A 182 -30.35 -0.85 -3.53
C SER A 182 -31.09 -2.10 -4.02
N ASN A 183 -31.05 -3.20 -3.25
CA ASN A 183 -31.84 -4.41 -3.48
C ASN A 183 -32.99 -4.60 -2.49
N GLY A 184 -33.38 -3.54 -1.75
CA GLY A 184 -34.56 -3.55 -0.85
C GLY A 184 -34.32 -4.29 0.47
N ILE A 185 -33.07 -4.47 0.88
CA ILE A 185 -32.67 -5.08 2.16
C ILE A 185 -32.18 -3.98 3.10
N ASP A 186 -32.81 -3.83 4.25
CA ASP A 186 -32.37 -2.89 5.29
C ASP A 186 -31.11 -3.48 6.00
N PRO A 187 -29.94 -2.83 5.87
CA PRO A 187 -28.70 -3.38 6.42
C PRO A 187 -28.65 -3.41 7.95
N ASP A 188 -29.57 -2.69 8.63
CA ASP A 188 -29.61 -2.64 10.09
C ASP A 188 -30.72 -3.53 10.69
N LYS A 189 -31.65 -4.03 9.86
CA LYS A 189 -32.78 -4.85 10.32
C LYS A 189 -32.87 -6.22 9.67
N ASP A 190 -32.54 -6.29 8.38
CA ASP A 190 -32.78 -7.47 7.56
C ASP A 190 -31.57 -8.41 7.49
N VAL A 191 -30.40 -7.97 7.95
CA VAL A 191 -29.16 -8.75 8.00
C VAL A 191 -28.41 -8.46 9.28
N ASN A 192 -27.47 -9.35 9.65
CA ASN A 192 -26.54 -9.10 10.75
C ASN A 192 -25.13 -8.91 10.16
N ILE A 193 -24.66 -7.67 10.04
CA ILE A 193 -23.29 -7.39 9.57
C ILE A 193 -22.34 -7.41 10.76
N VAL A 194 -21.36 -8.32 10.73
CA VAL A 194 -20.34 -8.46 11.76
C VAL A 194 -19.01 -7.97 11.19
N MET A 195 -18.55 -6.81 11.67
CA MET A 195 -17.29 -6.22 11.27
C MET A 195 -16.15 -6.75 12.13
N LEU A 196 -15.12 -7.33 11.50
CA LEU A 196 -13.87 -7.73 12.14
C LEU A 196 -12.78 -6.69 11.86
N SER A 197 -11.70 -6.73 12.64
CA SER A 197 -10.66 -5.70 12.58
C SER A 197 -9.89 -5.72 11.26
N GLU A 198 -9.59 -6.92 10.76
CA GLU A 198 -8.79 -7.11 9.55
C GLU A 198 -9.37 -8.16 8.61
N ALA A 199 -9.05 -8.06 7.32
CA ALA A 199 -9.45 -9.03 6.30
C ALA A 199 -8.86 -10.43 6.55
N SER A 200 -7.69 -10.50 7.17
CA SER A 200 -7.03 -11.74 7.62
C SER A 200 -7.89 -12.52 8.62
N GLU A 201 -8.55 -11.83 9.55
CA GLU A 201 -9.45 -12.45 10.56
C GLU A 201 -10.71 -13.01 9.88
N VAL A 202 -11.31 -12.25 8.96
CA VAL A 202 -12.47 -12.71 8.19
C VAL A 202 -12.09 -13.92 7.34
N ALA A 203 -10.93 -13.89 6.68
CA ALA A 203 -10.43 -15.00 5.87
C ALA A 203 -10.18 -16.26 6.71
N ALA A 204 -9.56 -16.12 7.90
CA ALA A 204 -9.34 -17.24 8.82
C ALA A 204 -10.66 -17.86 9.30
N LYS A 205 -11.66 -17.01 9.60
CA LYS A 205 -13.00 -17.48 9.97
C LYS A 205 -13.66 -18.29 8.85
N MET A 206 -13.56 -17.80 7.60
CA MET A 206 -14.11 -18.50 6.44
C MET A 206 -13.35 -19.78 6.14
N ALA A 207 -12.02 -19.78 6.28
CA ALA A 207 -11.19 -20.97 6.07
C ALA A 207 -11.53 -22.10 7.07
N ALA A 208 -11.87 -21.74 8.32
CA ALA A 208 -12.25 -22.67 9.37
C ALA A 208 -13.76 -23.02 9.41
N ALA A 209 -14.57 -22.46 8.50
CA ALA A 209 -16.02 -22.63 8.55
C ALA A 209 -16.42 -24.08 8.13
N GLU A 210 -17.22 -24.73 8.96
CA GLU A 210 -17.77 -26.07 8.71
C GLU A 210 -19.19 -26.04 8.14
N GLY A 211 -19.99 -25.02 8.52
CA GLY A 211 -21.37 -24.79 8.08
C GLY A 211 -21.51 -23.55 7.20
N ASP A 212 -22.76 -23.23 6.85
CA ASP A 212 -23.08 -22.06 6.02
C ASP A 212 -22.58 -20.77 6.68
N THR A 213 -21.54 -20.20 6.12
CA THR A 213 -20.94 -18.95 6.59
C THR A 213 -20.76 -18.03 5.40
N ILE A 214 -21.16 -16.77 5.57
CA ILE A 214 -21.11 -15.75 4.50
C ILE A 214 -20.16 -14.65 4.93
N ALA A 215 -19.28 -14.25 4.02
CA ALA A 215 -18.41 -13.13 4.26
C ALA A 215 -18.20 -12.30 2.99
N MET A 216 -17.94 -11.01 3.16
CA MET A 216 -17.43 -10.15 2.11
C MET A 216 -15.94 -9.91 2.34
N LEU A 217 -15.12 -10.23 1.33
CA LEU A 217 -13.67 -10.13 1.37
C LEU A 217 -13.12 -9.52 0.07
N PRO A 218 -12.00 -8.81 0.14
CA PRO A 218 -11.25 -8.40 -1.04
C PRO A 218 -10.33 -9.53 -1.55
N MET A 219 -9.99 -9.53 -2.85
CA MET A 219 -8.79 -10.21 -3.33
C MET A 219 -7.54 -9.59 -2.65
N PRO A 220 -6.48 -10.34 -2.36
CA PRO A 220 -6.26 -11.80 -2.51
C PRO A 220 -6.85 -12.69 -1.41
N PHE A 221 -7.47 -12.13 -0.36
CA PHE A 221 -8.00 -12.93 0.76
C PHE A 221 -9.05 -13.96 0.32
N VAL A 222 -9.83 -13.65 -0.72
CA VAL A 222 -10.74 -14.60 -1.38
C VAL A 222 -9.99 -15.86 -1.81
N ILE A 223 -8.88 -15.72 -2.51
CA ILE A 223 -8.06 -16.86 -2.97
C ILE A 223 -7.46 -17.62 -1.80
N SER A 224 -7.07 -16.91 -0.72
CA SER A 224 -6.58 -17.56 0.50
C SER A 224 -7.64 -18.49 1.10
N VAL A 225 -8.90 -18.05 1.19
CA VAL A 225 -10.03 -18.86 1.67
C VAL A 225 -10.28 -20.04 0.76
N LEU A 226 -10.42 -19.81 -0.56
CA LEU A 226 -10.68 -20.87 -1.55
C LEU A 226 -9.58 -21.94 -1.62
N SER A 227 -8.37 -21.60 -1.19
CA SER A 227 -7.25 -22.54 -1.14
C SER A 227 -7.25 -23.40 0.13
N GLN A 228 -7.98 -23.01 1.17
CA GLN A 228 -7.98 -23.66 2.47
C GLN A 228 -9.32 -24.34 2.81
N ASN A 229 -10.42 -23.91 2.19
CA ASN A 229 -11.74 -24.47 2.43
C ASN A 229 -12.42 -24.81 1.10
N GLU A 230 -12.49 -26.10 0.78
CA GLU A 230 -13.11 -26.61 -0.45
C GLU A 230 -14.62 -26.34 -0.55
N LYS A 231 -15.29 -26.08 0.58
CA LYS A 231 -16.71 -25.71 0.61
C LYS A 231 -16.93 -24.25 0.22
N ALA A 232 -15.90 -23.41 0.34
CA ALA A 232 -16.01 -21.99 0.03
C ALA A 232 -16.10 -21.75 -1.47
N ARG A 233 -17.00 -20.87 -1.88
CA ARG A 233 -17.16 -20.41 -3.24
C ARG A 233 -17.36 -18.91 -3.30
N ILE A 234 -17.06 -18.30 -4.42
CA ILE A 234 -17.51 -16.94 -4.73
C ILE A 234 -19.01 -17.04 -5.06
N ALA A 235 -19.83 -16.41 -4.23
CA ALA A 235 -21.26 -16.33 -4.44
C ALA A 235 -21.62 -15.13 -5.31
N LEU A 236 -21.07 -13.93 -5.02
CA LEU A 236 -21.35 -12.70 -5.76
C LEU A 236 -20.05 -11.92 -6.00
N ASP A 237 -19.95 -11.32 -7.17
CA ASP A 237 -19.03 -10.23 -7.47
C ASP A 237 -19.70 -8.91 -7.14
N VAL A 238 -19.22 -8.21 -6.13
CA VAL A 238 -19.82 -6.96 -5.63
C VAL A 238 -19.75 -5.86 -6.67
N THR A 239 -18.72 -5.83 -7.50
CA THR A 239 -18.57 -4.84 -8.58
C THR A 239 -19.60 -5.09 -9.67
N ALA A 240 -19.77 -6.33 -10.10
CA ALA A 240 -20.77 -6.69 -11.08
C ALA A 240 -22.20 -6.39 -10.58
N GLU A 241 -22.47 -6.61 -9.28
CA GLU A 241 -23.77 -6.27 -8.70
C GLU A 241 -23.99 -4.74 -8.58
N TRP A 242 -22.91 -3.98 -8.30
CA TRP A 242 -22.92 -2.51 -8.29
C TRP A 242 -23.24 -1.94 -9.68
N GLU A 243 -22.59 -2.43 -10.73
CA GLU A 243 -22.73 -1.96 -12.11
C GLU A 243 -24.10 -2.26 -12.72
N LYS A 244 -24.86 -3.23 -12.17
CA LYS A 244 -26.27 -3.42 -12.51
C LYS A 244 -27.18 -2.28 -12.07
N LYS A 245 -26.73 -1.45 -11.12
CA LYS A 245 -27.52 -0.38 -10.50
C LYS A 245 -26.99 1.01 -10.82
N ASN A 246 -25.75 1.12 -11.29
CA ASN A 246 -25.06 2.40 -11.48
C ASN A 246 -24.28 2.42 -12.80
N ASP A 247 -24.15 3.60 -13.38
CA ASP A 247 -23.27 3.86 -14.53
C ASP A 247 -21.82 4.11 -14.09
N SER A 248 -21.45 3.72 -12.88
CA SER A 248 -20.11 3.86 -12.30
C SER A 248 -19.60 2.53 -11.77
N THR A 249 -18.29 2.38 -11.70
CA THR A 249 -17.65 1.22 -11.07
C THR A 249 -17.29 1.50 -9.61
N VAL A 250 -17.04 0.44 -8.84
CA VAL A 250 -16.51 0.57 -7.47
C VAL A 250 -15.07 1.03 -7.52
N VAL A 251 -14.75 2.09 -6.79
CA VAL A 251 -13.37 2.55 -6.53
C VAL A 251 -13.01 2.16 -5.11
N THR A 252 -12.22 1.08 -4.97
CA THR A 252 -11.88 0.55 -3.65
C THR A 252 -10.79 1.38 -2.97
N GLY A 253 -9.74 1.74 -3.70
CA GLY A 253 -8.59 2.40 -3.13
C GLY A 253 -8.03 3.55 -3.98
N VAL A 254 -7.44 4.52 -3.29
CA VAL A 254 -6.77 5.69 -3.88
C VAL A 254 -5.44 5.96 -3.19
N ILE A 255 -4.53 6.62 -3.89
CA ILE A 255 -3.34 7.22 -3.30
C ILE A 255 -3.70 8.60 -2.80
N VAL A 256 -3.52 8.85 -1.51
CA VAL A 256 -3.61 10.18 -0.90
C VAL A 256 -2.23 10.73 -0.63
N ILE A 257 -2.09 12.04 -0.78
CA ILE A 257 -0.89 12.81 -0.46
C ILE A 257 -1.29 13.85 0.60
N ASN A 258 -0.47 14.05 1.63
CA ASN A 258 -0.62 15.19 2.50
C ASN A 258 -0.49 16.48 1.69
N SER A 259 -1.51 17.36 1.73
CA SER A 259 -1.59 18.53 0.82
C SER A 259 -0.45 19.51 1.01
N LYS A 260 0.06 19.67 2.26
CA LYS A 260 1.22 20.48 2.53
C LYS A 260 2.48 19.87 1.95
N TYR A 261 2.68 18.57 2.14
CA TYR A 261 3.81 17.87 1.55
C TYR A 261 3.81 17.98 0.03
N LEU A 262 2.66 17.80 -0.61
CA LEU A 262 2.50 17.96 -2.06
C LEU A 262 2.93 19.37 -2.53
N ALA A 263 2.54 20.42 -1.79
CA ALA A 263 2.89 21.79 -2.13
C ALA A 263 4.41 22.06 -2.03
N ASP A 264 5.06 21.47 -1.01
CA ASP A 264 6.47 21.69 -0.72
C ASP A 264 7.40 20.75 -1.53
N HIS A 265 6.89 19.58 -2.00
CA HIS A 265 7.70 18.48 -2.58
C HIS A 265 7.09 17.93 -3.88
N LYS A 266 6.59 18.81 -4.75
CA LYS A 266 5.89 18.41 -5.99
C LYS A 266 6.71 17.45 -6.84
N GLU A 267 8.00 17.72 -7.07
CA GLU A 267 8.87 16.86 -7.88
C GLU A 267 9.03 15.46 -7.30
N THR A 268 9.13 15.34 -5.97
CA THR A 268 9.22 14.06 -5.27
C THR A 268 7.94 13.24 -5.43
N VAL A 269 6.78 13.90 -5.32
CA VAL A 269 5.47 13.26 -5.53
C VAL A 269 5.28 12.84 -6.99
N ASP A 270 5.69 13.68 -7.93
CA ASP A 270 5.61 13.35 -9.36
C ASP A 270 6.49 12.15 -9.70
N ALA A 271 7.72 12.09 -9.17
CA ALA A 271 8.60 10.93 -9.33
C ALA A 271 7.99 9.66 -8.73
N PHE A 272 7.41 9.74 -7.51
CA PHE A 272 6.70 8.61 -6.92
C PHE A 272 5.56 8.11 -7.82
N LEU A 273 4.76 9.00 -8.40
CA LEU A 273 3.64 8.61 -9.27
C LEU A 273 4.12 7.94 -10.57
N ASP A 274 5.27 8.36 -11.12
CA ASP A 274 5.87 7.72 -12.30
C ASP A 274 6.36 6.30 -11.95
N GLU A 275 7.09 6.14 -10.85
CA GLU A 275 7.55 4.83 -10.36
C GLU A 275 6.37 3.94 -9.98
N TYR A 276 5.34 4.50 -9.36
CA TYR A 276 4.13 3.77 -9.01
C TYR A 276 3.38 3.26 -10.23
N ALA A 277 3.26 4.07 -11.29
CA ALA A 277 2.65 3.65 -12.55
C ALA A 277 3.39 2.46 -13.17
N LEU A 278 4.73 2.48 -13.15
CA LEU A 278 5.56 1.35 -13.60
C LEU A 278 5.38 0.12 -12.70
N SER A 279 5.27 0.32 -11.39
CA SER A 279 5.07 -0.76 -10.42
C SER A 279 3.71 -1.45 -10.60
N THR A 280 2.63 -0.71 -10.85
CA THR A 280 1.30 -1.28 -11.11
C THR A 280 1.26 -2.02 -12.45
N ALA A 281 1.87 -1.49 -13.50
CA ALA A 281 1.99 -2.18 -14.79
C ALA A 281 2.78 -3.48 -14.64
N PHE A 282 3.93 -3.45 -13.95
CA PHE A 282 4.70 -4.65 -13.66
C PHE A 282 3.88 -5.72 -12.94
N ALA A 283 3.12 -5.34 -11.90
CA ALA A 283 2.34 -6.29 -11.11
C ALA A 283 1.28 -7.02 -11.95
N THR A 284 0.71 -6.36 -12.95
CA THR A 284 -0.35 -6.93 -13.81
C THR A 284 0.20 -7.67 -15.05
N GLU A 285 1.33 -7.23 -15.57
CA GLU A 285 1.95 -7.81 -16.77
C GLU A 285 2.91 -8.96 -16.44
N ASN A 286 3.50 -8.98 -15.24
CA ASN A 286 4.50 -9.94 -14.79
C ASN A 286 4.03 -10.70 -13.53
N VAL A 287 2.85 -11.31 -13.62
CA VAL A 287 2.13 -11.90 -12.46
C VAL A 287 3.00 -12.86 -11.64
N ASP A 288 3.83 -13.69 -12.29
CA ASP A 288 4.69 -14.66 -11.60
C ASP A 288 5.76 -13.96 -10.77
N ALA A 289 6.46 -13.00 -11.34
CA ALA A 289 7.48 -12.23 -10.62
C ALA A 289 6.85 -11.35 -9.52
N ALA A 290 5.69 -10.75 -9.77
CA ALA A 290 4.95 -10.01 -8.76
C ALA A 290 4.49 -10.91 -7.60
N ALA A 291 4.13 -12.16 -7.88
CA ALA A 291 3.77 -13.12 -6.85
C ALA A 291 4.97 -13.52 -5.97
N GLU A 292 6.16 -13.67 -6.55
CA GLU A 292 7.39 -13.91 -5.80
C GLU A 292 7.74 -12.72 -4.91
N LEU A 293 7.61 -11.49 -5.42
CA LEU A 293 7.80 -10.28 -4.61
C LEU A 293 6.76 -10.16 -3.49
N ALA A 294 5.51 -10.56 -3.72
CA ALA A 294 4.49 -10.56 -2.68
C ALA A 294 4.84 -11.49 -1.51
N GLU A 295 5.50 -12.62 -1.77
CA GLU A 295 6.00 -13.51 -0.74
C GLU A 295 7.29 -13.00 -0.10
N HIS A 296 8.19 -12.40 -0.87
CA HIS A 296 9.42 -11.78 -0.37
C HIS A 296 9.11 -10.68 0.68
N PHE A 297 8.13 -9.82 0.40
CA PHE A 297 7.72 -8.76 1.33
C PHE A 297 6.65 -9.19 2.36
N ASP A 298 6.43 -10.49 2.54
CA ASP A 298 5.45 -11.07 3.48
C ASP A 298 4.03 -10.49 3.35
N ILE A 299 3.63 -10.15 2.14
CA ILE A 299 2.27 -9.65 1.86
C ILE A 299 1.33 -10.83 1.66
N PHE A 300 1.65 -11.75 0.72
CA PHE A 300 0.92 -13.01 0.49
C PHE A 300 1.89 -14.07 -0.01
N LYS A 301 1.55 -15.36 0.25
CA LYS A 301 2.24 -16.49 -0.37
C LYS A 301 2.16 -16.40 -1.89
N ALA A 302 3.26 -16.71 -2.59
CA ALA A 302 3.36 -16.60 -4.04
C ALA A 302 2.23 -17.35 -4.77
N ALA A 303 1.89 -18.57 -4.30
CA ALA A 303 0.79 -19.35 -4.89
C ALA A 303 -0.58 -18.67 -4.78
N VAL A 304 -0.82 -17.91 -3.71
CA VAL A 304 -2.06 -17.12 -3.53
C VAL A 304 -2.01 -15.88 -4.40
N ALA A 305 -0.91 -15.12 -4.34
CA ALA A 305 -0.74 -13.88 -5.09
C ALA A 305 -0.86 -14.13 -6.61
N LYS A 306 -0.21 -15.17 -7.14
CA LYS A 306 -0.28 -15.56 -8.56
C LYS A 306 -1.71 -15.77 -9.05
N ARG A 307 -2.55 -16.43 -8.24
CA ARG A 307 -3.96 -16.67 -8.57
C ARG A 307 -4.84 -15.44 -8.41
N ALA A 308 -4.47 -14.55 -7.50
CA ALA A 308 -5.29 -13.39 -7.12
C ALA A 308 -5.01 -12.14 -7.95
N ILE A 309 -3.77 -11.87 -8.32
CA ILE A 309 -3.35 -10.64 -9.02
C ILE A 309 -4.24 -10.30 -10.23
N PRO A 310 -4.61 -11.26 -11.12
CA PRO A 310 -5.49 -10.97 -12.26
C PRO A 310 -6.88 -10.42 -11.87
N TYR A 311 -7.30 -10.62 -10.62
CA TYR A 311 -8.60 -10.21 -10.09
C TYR A 311 -8.50 -9.05 -9.08
N CYS A 312 -7.30 -8.52 -8.84
CA CYS A 312 -7.08 -7.44 -7.89
C CYS A 312 -7.41 -6.06 -8.47
N ASN A 313 -7.71 -5.96 -9.76
CA ASN A 313 -8.04 -4.70 -10.45
C ASN A 313 -7.11 -3.54 -10.08
N ILE A 314 -5.79 -3.86 -10.05
CA ILE A 314 -4.73 -2.91 -9.75
C ILE A 314 -4.59 -1.97 -10.95
N VAL A 315 -4.60 -0.66 -10.67
CA VAL A 315 -4.51 0.38 -11.68
C VAL A 315 -3.67 1.56 -11.18
N CYS A 316 -3.25 2.43 -12.09
CA CYS A 316 -2.77 3.76 -11.78
C CYS A 316 -3.52 4.76 -12.67
N LYS A 317 -4.70 5.20 -12.22
CA LYS A 317 -5.46 6.24 -12.93
C LYS A 317 -5.23 7.58 -12.26
N THR A 318 -4.77 8.57 -13.02
CA THR A 318 -4.46 9.93 -12.57
C THR A 318 -5.32 10.97 -13.31
N GLY A 319 -5.24 12.23 -12.93
CA GLY A 319 -5.85 13.36 -13.65
C GLY A 319 -7.36 13.22 -13.83
N SER A 320 -7.85 13.46 -15.05
CA SER A 320 -9.27 13.44 -15.40
C SER A 320 -9.94 12.09 -15.18
N ASP A 321 -9.25 10.98 -15.46
CA ASP A 321 -9.80 9.63 -15.33
C ASP A 321 -9.97 9.24 -13.87
N MET A 322 -9.02 9.64 -13.01
CA MET A 322 -9.15 9.52 -11.56
C MET A 322 -10.35 10.32 -11.06
N LYS A 323 -10.43 11.61 -11.42
CA LYS A 323 -11.52 12.49 -10.98
C LYS A 323 -12.87 11.95 -11.40
N ALA A 324 -13.03 11.52 -12.66
CA ALA A 324 -14.29 10.97 -13.16
C ALA A 324 -14.72 9.72 -12.37
N ALA A 325 -13.81 8.75 -12.18
CA ALA A 325 -14.12 7.52 -11.46
C ALA A 325 -14.48 7.77 -9.99
N VAL A 326 -13.65 8.57 -9.31
CA VAL A 326 -13.83 8.85 -7.87
C VAL A 326 -15.09 9.67 -7.61
N SER A 327 -15.33 10.74 -8.38
CA SER A 327 -16.49 11.59 -8.17
C SER A 327 -17.81 10.83 -8.41
N ALA A 328 -17.87 9.99 -9.45
CA ALA A 328 -19.05 9.17 -9.72
C ALA A 328 -19.32 8.17 -8.60
N TYR A 329 -18.29 7.49 -8.09
CA TYR A 329 -18.40 6.54 -6.99
C TYR A 329 -18.80 7.22 -5.68
N LEU A 330 -18.14 8.33 -5.30
CA LEU A 330 -18.43 9.06 -4.07
C LEU A 330 -19.85 9.69 -4.10
N GLN A 331 -20.33 10.10 -5.27
CA GLN A 331 -21.70 10.62 -5.44
C GLN A 331 -22.75 9.58 -5.02
N VAL A 332 -22.62 8.33 -5.50
CA VAL A 332 -23.52 7.23 -5.13
C VAL A 332 -23.51 6.97 -3.63
N LEU A 333 -22.31 6.92 -3.04
CA LEU A 333 -22.18 6.72 -1.60
C LEU A 333 -22.80 7.87 -0.79
N PHE A 334 -22.57 9.11 -1.21
CA PHE A 334 -23.11 10.30 -0.57
C PHE A 334 -24.63 10.36 -0.61
N GLU A 335 -25.24 10.01 -1.74
CA GLU A 335 -26.70 9.94 -1.89
C GLU A 335 -27.31 8.86 -0.99
N ALA A 336 -26.64 7.73 -0.85
CA ALA A 336 -27.06 6.65 0.04
C ALA A 336 -26.88 7.00 1.52
N ASN A 337 -25.75 7.60 1.87
CA ASN A 337 -25.41 8.00 3.23
C ASN A 337 -24.32 9.09 3.21
N LYS A 338 -24.67 10.31 3.61
CA LYS A 338 -23.74 11.45 3.63
C LYS A 338 -22.52 11.23 4.51
N ASP A 339 -22.66 10.49 5.60
CA ASP A 339 -21.56 10.22 6.53
C ASP A 339 -20.47 9.33 5.90
N SER A 340 -20.84 8.56 4.85
CA SER A 340 -19.90 7.70 4.13
C SER A 340 -18.70 8.47 3.54
N VAL A 341 -18.88 9.74 3.22
CA VAL A 341 -17.86 10.63 2.65
C VAL A 341 -17.46 11.79 3.59
N GLY A 342 -17.88 11.71 4.86
CA GLY A 342 -17.57 12.75 5.86
C GLY A 342 -18.49 13.98 5.80
N GLY A 343 -19.73 13.82 5.32
CA GLY A 343 -20.81 14.81 5.40
C GLY A 343 -21.01 15.69 4.16
N LYS A 344 -19.99 15.85 3.32
CA LYS A 344 -20.09 16.57 2.03
C LYS A 344 -19.16 15.95 0.97
N LEU A 345 -19.53 16.13 -0.28
CA LEU A 345 -18.64 15.76 -1.40
C LEU A 345 -17.44 16.72 -1.46
N PRO A 346 -16.22 16.19 -1.71
CA PRO A 346 -15.05 17.03 -1.94
C PRO A 346 -15.22 17.90 -3.20
N ASP A 347 -14.58 19.07 -3.20
CA ASP A 347 -14.47 19.93 -4.38
C ASP A 347 -13.23 19.60 -5.23
N ASP A 348 -12.95 20.43 -6.24
CA ASP A 348 -11.87 20.21 -7.19
C ASP A 348 -10.46 20.21 -6.56
N SER A 349 -10.27 20.84 -5.39
CA SER A 349 -9.00 20.86 -4.67
C SER A 349 -8.63 19.49 -4.08
N PHE A 350 -9.58 18.58 -4.01
CA PHE A 350 -9.35 17.19 -3.58
C PHE A 350 -8.51 16.39 -4.58
N TYR A 351 -8.52 16.79 -5.86
CA TYR A 351 -7.93 16.03 -6.95
C TYR A 351 -6.62 16.65 -7.41
N TYR A 352 -5.52 15.91 -7.29
CA TYR A 352 -4.26 16.35 -7.86
C TYR A 352 -4.32 16.32 -9.39
N ASN A 353 -4.05 17.46 -9.99
CA ASN A 353 -3.88 17.60 -11.42
C ASN A 353 -2.41 17.90 -11.69
N ARG A 354 -1.73 16.94 -12.27
CA ARG A 354 -0.29 16.95 -12.53
C ARG A 354 0.06 17.87 -13.68
#